data_7407b944eec9090fbc623593c609c7f1
#
_entry.id   7407b944eec9090fbc623593c609c7f1
#
_cell.length_a   1.000
_cell.length_b   1.000
_cell.length_c   1.000
_cell.angle_alpha   90.00
_cell.angle_beta   90.00
_cell.angle_gamma   90.00
#
_symmetry.space_group_name_H-M   'P 1'
#
loop_
_entity.id
_entity.type
_entity.pdbx_description
1 polymer ?
#
loop_
_entity_poly.entity_id
_entity_poly.type
_entity_poly.pdbx_seq_one_letter_code
_entity_poly.pdbx_strand_id
1 'polypeptide(L)'
;LSGGEAQRVKLATELSKRGTGKTLYILDEPTTGLHVHDIKHLLGVLQRLVDAGNSIVVIEHNLDVIKCADWVIDLGPEGGDAGGQVIAEGTPEEVAQVEGSHTGQFLRPLLAPKARLDEGAPLATRPKRPKRKA
;
A
#
# COMPACT_ATOMS: atom_id res chain seq x y z
N LEU A 1 -17.74 -18.74 -5.89
CA LEU A 1 -17.09 -17.48 -5.53
C LEU A 1 -15.69 -17.43 -6.10
N SER A 2 -15.31 -16.31 -6.70
CA SER A 2 -13.92 -16.05 -7.08
C SER A 2 -13.03 -15.96 -5.84
N GLY A 3 -11.72 -16.20 -5.99
CA GLY A 3 -10.77 -16.04 -4.88
C GLY A 3 -10.82 -14.65 -4.25
N GLY A 4 -10.98 -13.61 -5.08
CA GLY A 4 -11.11 -12.22 -4.61
C GLY A 4 -12.40 -11.97 -3.81
N GLU A 5 -13.52 -12.55 -4.22
CA GLU A 5 -14.79 -12.45 -3.49
C GLU A 5 -14.70 -13.16 -2.14
N ALA A 6 -14.10 -14.35 -2.11
CA ALA A 6 -13.90 -15.10 -0.87
C ALA A 6 -13.02 -14.32 0.13
N GLN A 7 -11.95 -13.68 -0.32
CA GLN A 7 -11.10 -12.82 0.51
C GLN A 7 -11.88 -11.62 1.06
N ARG A 8 -12.70 -10.96 0.24
CA ARG A 8 -13.52 -9.82 0.67
C ARG A 8 -14.53 -10.19 1.74
N VAL A 9 -15.22 -11.31 1.58
CA VAL A 9 -16.15 -11.84 2.57
C VAL A 9 -15.43 -12.14 3.88
N LYS A 10 -14.26 -12.76 3.80
CA LYS A 10 -13.43 -13.06 4.96
C LYS A 10 -12.96 -11.80 5.67
N LEU A 11 -12.49 -10.80 4.93
CA LEU A 11 -12.11 -9.50 5.49
C LEU A 11 -13.28 -8.77 6.16
N ALA A 12 -14.46 -8.78 5.54
CA ALA A 12 -15.66 -8.19 6.13
C ALA A 12 -16.03 -8.90 7.44
N THR A 13 -15.89 -10.22 7.49
CA THR A 13 -16.11 -11.02 8.70
C THR A 13 -15.12 -10.66 9.80
N GLU A 14 -13.84 -10.54 9.47
CA GLU A 14 -12.80 -10.14 10.42
C GLU A 14 -13.01 -8.71 10.95
N LEU A 15 -13.45 -7.78 10.11
CA LEU A 15 -13.78 -6.42 10.52
C LEU A 15 -14.94 -6.37 11.51
N SER A 16 -15.91 -7.27 11.39
CA SER A 16 -17.05 -7.36 12.30
C SER A 16 -16.69 -7.97 13.66
N LYS A 17 -15.59 -8.71 13.72
CA LYS A 17 -15.05 -9.19 14.98
C LYS A 17 -14.37 -8.05 15.74
N ARG A 18 -14.59 -7.98 17.03
CA ARG A 18 -13.78 -7.12 17.91
C ARG A 18 -12.41 -7.75 18.05
N GLY A 19 -11.52 -7.42 17.11
CA GLY A 19 -10.16 -7.92 17.10
C GLY A 19 -9.37 -7.47 18.32
N THR A 20 -8.40 -8.28 18.72
CA THR A 20 -7.43 -7.94 19.78
C THR A 20 -6.44 -6.86 19.35
N GLY A 21 -6.46 -6.45 18.08
CA GLY A 21 -5.51 -5.51 17.51
C GLY A 21 -4.08 -6.06 17.38
N LYS A 22 -3.93 -7.39 17.30
CA LYS A 22 -2.62 -8.06 17.23
C LYS A 22 -2.63 -9.20 16.21
N THR A 23 -3.38 -9.07 15.14
CA THR A 23 -3.47 -10.06 14.08
C THR A 23 -2.57 -9.66 12.92
N LEU A 24 -1.87 -10.63 12.35
CA LEU A 24 -1.18 -10.50 11.08
C LEU A 24 -2.06 -11.06 9.96
N TYR A 25 -2.42 -10.23 9.01
CA TYR A 25 -3.13 -10.63 7.80
C TYR A 25 -2.14 -10.73 6.64
N ILE A 26 -2.24 -11.80 5.88
CA ILE A 26 -1.48 -11.99 4.64
C ILE A 26 -2.48 -12.14 3.51
N LEU A 27 -2.45 -11.22 2.56
CA LEU A 27 -3.36 -11.16 1.43
C LEU A 27 -2.59 -11.34 0.13
N ASP A 28 -3.01 -12.30 -0.67
CA ASP A 28 -2.41 -12.59 -1.97
C ASP A 28 -3.29 -12.03 -3.09
N GLU A 29 -2.80 -10.99 -3.76
CA GLU A 29 -3.44 -10.30 -4.87
C GLU A 29 -4.94 -9.99 -4.61
N PRO A 30 -5.27 -9.29 -3.52
CA PRO A 30 -6.66 -9.08 -3.12
C PRO A 30 -7.46 -8.19 -4.09
N THR A 31 -6.79 -7.50 -5.01
CA THR A 31 -7.44 -6.64 -6.01
C THR A 31 -7.84 -7.35 -7.30
N THR A 32 -7.50 -8.63 -7.45
CA THR A 32 -7.81 -9.41 -8.66
C THR A 32 -9.31 -9.37 -8.97
N GLY A 33 -9.65 -8.93 -10.17
CA GLY A 33 -11.04 -8.84 -10.63
C GLY A 33 -11.85 -7.68 -10.05
N LEU A 34 -11.23 -6.77 -9.29
CA LEU A 34 -11.91 -5.61 -8.73
C LEU A 34 -11.89 -4.40 -9.66
N HIS A 35 -12.99 -3.66 -9.68
CA HIS A 35 -13.04 -2.32 -10.26
C HIS A 35 -12.32 -1.31 -9.36
N VAL A 36 -11.91 -0.17 -9.94
CA VAL A 36 -11.22 0.91 -9.21
C VAL A 36 -11.98 1.35 -7.96
N HIS A 37 -13.30 1.42 -8.05
CA HIS A 37 -14.15 1.79 -6.92
C HIS A 37 -14.07 0.78 -5.77
N ASP A 38 -14.06 -0.50 -6.09
CA ASP A 38 -13.94 -1.58 -5.11
C ASP A 38 -12.55 -1.61 -4.47
N ILE A 39 -11.51 -1.26 -5.23
CA ILE A 39 -10.14 -1.14 -4.70
C ILE A 39 -10.06 -0.05 -3.64
N LYS A 40 -10.67 1.09 -3.86
CA LYS A 40 -10.74 2.17 -2.85
C LYS A 40 -11.44 1.71 -1.58
N HIS A 41 -12.54 0.97 -1.73
CA HIS A 41 -13.25 0.41 -0.59
C HIS A 41 -12.39 -0.58 0.18
N LEU A 42 -11.71 -1.49 -0.52
CA LEU A 42 -10.78 -2.44 0.07
C LEU A 42 -9.66 -1.74 0.84
N LEU A 43 -9.04 -0.72 0.26
CA LEU A 43 -8.00 0.07 0.93
C LEU A 43 -8.50 0.73 2.21
N GLY A 44 -9.72 1.23 2.22
CA GLY A 44 -10.35 1.77 3.42
C GLY A 44 -10.53 0.73 4.52
N VAL A 45 -10.90 -0.49 4.14
CA VAL A 45 -11.03 -1.64 5.05
C VAL A 45 -9.68 -2.01 5.66
N LEU A 46 -8.64 -2.13 4.83
CA LEU A 46 -7.29 -2.47 5.26
C LEU A 46 -6.72 -1.39 6.20
N GLN A 47 -6.96 -0.12 5.90
CA GLN A 47 -6.51 0.99 6.75
C GLN A 47 -7.16 0.95 8.13
N ARG A 48 -8.44 0.62 8.20
CA ARG A 48 -9.15 0.45 9.49
C ARG A 48 -8.58 -0.68 10.33
N LEU A 49 -8.20 -1.79 9.70
CA LEU A 49 -7.53 -2.91 10.38
C LEU A 49 -6.17 -2.50 10.94
N VAL A 50 -5.38 -1.77 10.16
CA VAL A 50 -4.08 -1.26 10.60
C VAL A 50 -4.24 -0.26 11.74
N ASP A 51 -5.20 0.65 11.65
CA ASP A 51 -5.46 1.65 12.69
C ASP A 51 -5.93 1.01 14.01
N ALA A 52 -6.55 -0.15 13.92
CA ALA A 52 -6.93 -0.96 15.09
C ALA A 52 -5.74 -1.71 15.73
N GLY A 53 -4.54 -1.63 15.17
CA GLY A 53 -3.30 -2.22 15.69
C GLY A 53 -2.86 -3.51 15.00
N ASN A 54 -3.54 -3.94 13.95
CA ASN A 54 -3.18 -5.12 13.17
C ASN A 54 -2.06 -4.80 12.17
N SER A 55 -1.37 -5.84 11.73
CA SER A 55 -0.38 -5.77 10.65
C SER A 55 -0.92 -6.48 9.41
N ILE A 56 -0.66 -5.91 8.24
CA ILE A 56 -1.11 -6.48 6.97
C ILE A 56 0.07 -6.56 6.00
N VAL A 57 0.29 -7.75 5.46
CA VAL A 57 1.19 -7.99 4.34
C VAL A 57 0.35 -8.26 3.10
N VAL A 58 0.56 -7.49 2.06
CA VAL A 58 -0.18 -7.60 0.80
C VAL A 58 0.80 -7.92 -0.32
N ILE A 59 0.52 -8.99 -1.06
CA ILE A 59 1.23 -9.33 -2.29
C ILE A 59 0.44 -8.72 -3.43
N GLU A 60 0.99 -7.73 -4.12
CA GLU A 60 0.28 -6.94 -5.12
C GLU A 60 1.15 -6.48 -6.28
N HIS A 61 0.50 -6.28 -7.43
CA HIS A 61 1.03 -5.61 -8.60
C HIS A 61 0.29 -4.29 -8.89
N ASN A 62 -0.84 -4.07 -8.23
CA ASN A 62 -1.64 -2.86 -8.41
C ASN A 62 -0.94 -1.66 -7.74
N LEU A 63 -0.55 -0.70 -8.56
CA LEU A 63 0.19 0.48 -8.10
C LEU A 63 -0.63 1.39 -7.18
N ASP A 64 -1.96 1.40 -7.33
CA ASP A 64 -2.84 2.17 -6.45
C ASP A 64 -2.82 1.64 -5.01
N VAL A 65 -2.64 0.33 -4.85
CA VAL A 65 -2.46 -0.30 -3.54
C VAL A 65 -1.04 -0.06 -3.03
N ILE A 66 -0.04 -0.29 -3.87
CA ILE A 66 1.38 -0.17 -3.49
C ILE A 66 1.71 1.24 -3.02
N LYS A 67 1.22 2.28 -3.70
CA LYS A 67 1.45 3.69 -3.31
C LYS A 67 0.85 4.05 -1.93
N CYS A 68 -0.13 3.30 -1.47
CA CYS A 68 -0.78 3.50 -0.16
C CYS A 68 -0.12 2.73 0.98
N ALA A 69 0.86 1.86 0.68
CA ALA A 69 1.56 1.09 1.69
C ALA A 69 2.43 1.97 2.58
N ASP A 70 2.61 1.55 3.82
CA ASP A 70 3.57 2.17 4.75
C ASP A 70 5.01 1.75 4.43
N TRP A 71 5.15 0.52 3.94
CA TRP A 71 6.44 -0.08 3.58
C TRP A 71 6.27 -0.98 2.36
N VAL A 72 7.20 -0.89 1.43
CA VAL A 72 7.24 -1.70 0.21
C VAL A 72 8.51 -2.54 0.21
N ILE A 73 8.37 -3.81 -0.15
CA ILE A 73 9.49 -4.72 -0.40
C ILE A 73 9.38 -5.15 -1.86
N ASP A 74 10.32 -4.72 -2.68
CA ASP A 74 10.38 -5.05 -4.11
C ASP A 74 11.35 -6.20 -4.34
N LEU A 75 10.82 -7.29 -4.88
CA LEU A 75 11.58 -8.50 -5.16
C LEU A 75 12.07 -8.51 -6.61
N GLY A 76 13.20 -9.18 -6.83
CA GLY A 76 13.82 -9.32 -8.15
C GLY A 76 12.87 -9.76 -9.25
N PRO A 77 13.12 -9.31 -10.51
CA PRO A 77 12.16 -9.42 -11.61
C PRO A 77 11.94 -10.85 -12.10
N GLU A 78 12.85 -11.78 -11.78
CA GLU A 78 12.79 -13.16 -12.26
C GLU A 78 12.45 -14.12 -11.13
N GLY A 79 11.66 -15.14 -11.43
CA GLY A 79 11.42 -16.27 -10.55
C GLY A 79 12.59 -17.28 -10.60
N GLY A 80 12.60 -18.23 -9.68
CA GLY A 80 13.62 -19.29 -9.58
C GLY A 80 14.87 -18.86 -8.83
N ASP A 81 15.97 -19.58 -9.03
CA ASP A 81 17.21 -19.39 -8.25
C ASP A 81 17.88 -18.04 -8.43
N ALA A 82 17.65 -17.38 -9.57
CA ALA A 82 18.15 -16.06 -9.87
C ALA A 82 17.21 -14.91 -9.45
N GLY A 83 15.96 -15.26 -9.08
CA GLY A 83 14.94 -14.31 -8.68
C GLY A 83 14.70 -14.28 -7.18
N GLY A 84 13.77 -13.44 -6.75
CA GLY A 84 13.34 -13.38 -5.36
C GLY A 84 14.30 -12.65 -4.41
N GLN A 85 15.30 -11.97 -4.95
CA GLN A 85 16.15 -11.08 -4.15
C GLN A 85 15.47 -9.74 -3.91
N VAL A 86 15.65 -9.18 -2.74
CA VAL A 86 15.16 -7.83 -2.44
C VAL A 86 15.98 -6.81 -3.24
N ILE A 87 15.34 -6.13 -4.18
CA ILE A 87 15.95 -5.08 -4.99
C ILE A 87 15.89 -3.74 -4.26
N ALA A 88 14.78 -3.47 -3.62
CA ALA A 88 14.52 -2.23 -2.90
C ALA A 88 13.54 -2.48 -1.76
N GLU A 89 13.68 -1.73 -0.68
CA GLU A 89 12.71 -1.70 0.40
C GLU A 89 12.67 -0.30 1.02
N GLY A 90 11.53 0.08 1.52
CA GLY A 90 11.31 1.36 2.15
C GLY A 90 9.89 1.86 1.98
N THR A 91 9.66 3.13 2.27
CA THR A 91 8.41 3.78 1.92
C THR A 91 8.22 3.79 0.40
N PRO A 92 6.99 3.92 -0.13
CA PRO A 92 6.79 4.03 -1.57
C PRO A 92 7.66 5.13 -2.21
N GLU A 93 7.84 6.25 -1.53
CA GLU A 93 8.67 7.37 -1.97
C GLU A 93 10.15 6.98 -2.07
N GLU A 94 10.66 6.24 -1.09
CA GLU A 94 12.04 5.74 -1.09
C GLU A 94 12.29 4.72 -2.20
N VAL A 95 11.37 3.77 -2.38
CA VAL A 95 11.44 2.77 -3.45
C VAL A 95 11.38 3.42 -4.83
N ALA A 96 10.60 4.48 -4.99
CA ALA A 96 10.51 5.25 -6.22
C ALA A 96 11.84 5.90 -6.65
N GLN A 97 12.76 6.11 -5.72
CA GLN A 97 14.09 6.68 -5.99
C GLN A 97 15.15 5.63 -6.37
N VAL A 98 14.85 4.35 -6.22
CA VAL A 98 15.78 3.27 -6.55
C VAL A 98 15.79 3.01 -8.06
N GLU A 99 16.91 3.25 -8.72
CA GLU A 99 17.02 3.12 -10.18
C GLU A 99 16.80 1.69 -10.69
N GLY A 100 17.21 0.68 -9.94
CA GLY A 100 17.07 -0.73 -10.30
C GLY A 100 15.68 -1.30 -10.05
N SER A 101 14.78 -0.56 -9.43
CA SER A 101 13.42 -1.01 -9.11
C SER A 101 12.46 -0.70 -10.25
N HIS A 102 11.92 -1.74 -10.90
CA HIS A 102 10.84 -1.57 -11.88
C HIS A 102 9.58 -1.00 -11.22
N THR A 103 9.21 -1.50 -10.07
CA THR A 103 8.09 -0.97 -9.28
C THR A 103 8.32 0.51 -8.96
N GLY A 104 9.53 0.88 -8.54
CA GLY A 104 9.90 2.26 -8.27
C GLY A 104 9.74 3.18 -9.47
N GLN A 105 10.11 2.72 -10.67
CA GLN A 105 9.94 3.49 -11.90
C GLN A 105 8.48 3.81 -12.20
N PHE A 106 7.57 2.86 -11.98
CA PHE A 106 6.14 3.06 -12.17
C PHE A 106 5.49 3.87 -11.03
N LEU A 107 6.02 3.80 -9.81
CA LEU A 107 5.55 4.59 -8.69
C LEU A 107 5.90 6.07 -8.81
N ARG A 108 7.04 6.37 -9.37
CA ARG A 108 7.58 7.74 -9.43
C ARG A 108 6.61 8.78 -9.97
N PRO A 109 5.95 8.58 -11.14
CA PRO A 109 4.98 9.54 -11.66
C PRO A 109 3.70 9.63 -10.82
N LEU A 110 3.34 8.58 -10.08
CA LEU A 110 2.14 8.56 -9.23
C LEU A 110 2.36 9.29 -7.90
N LEU A 111 3.59 9.36 -7.43
CA LEU A 111 3.98 10.02 -6.18
C LEU A 111 4.50 11.43 -6.40
N ALA A 112 4.85 11.79 -7.64
CA ALA A 112 5.26 13.15 -7.97
C ALA A 112 4.14 14.13 -7.61
N PRO A 113 4.45 15.28 -6.97
CA PRO A 113 3.46 16.31 -6.77
C PRO A 113 2.87 16.69 -8.14
N LYS A 114 1.55 16.67 -8.25
CA LYS A 114 0.88 17.17 -9.46
C LYS A 114 1.45 18.55 -9.74
N ALA A 115 2.01 18.73 -10.93
CA ALA A 115 2.50 20.04 -11.35
C ALA A 115 1.38 21.05 -11.07
N ARG A 116 1.66 22.04 -10.22
CA ARG A 116 0.69 23.07 -9.90
C ARG A 116 0.43 23.85 -11.19
N LEU A 117 -0.80 23.81 -11.62
CA LEU A 117 -1.26 24.67 -12.72
C LEU A 117 -1.39 26.14 -12.29
N ASP A 118 -1.12 26.45 -11.02
CA ASP A 118 -1.17 27.79 -10.47
C ASP A 118 0.21 28.22 -9.97
N GLU A 119 0.94 28.90 -10.82
CA GLU A 119 2.05 29.74 -10.39
C GLU A 119 1.46 30.95 -9.64
N GLY A 120 1.44 30.90 -8.32
CA GLY A 120 1.07 32.09 -7.55
C GLY A 120 0.47 31.94 -6.16
N ALA A 121 0.22 30.72 -5.67
CA ALA A 121 -0.26 30.55 -4.30
C ALA A 121 0.91 30.44 -3.31
N PRO A 122 0.95 31.23 -2.20
CA PRO A 122 2.01 31.09 -1.20
C PRO A 122 1.92 29.76 -0.50
N LEU A 123 3.09 29.17 -0.24
CA LEU A 123 3.27 27.92 0.51
C LEU A 123 2.58 28.02 1.88
N ALA A 124 1.43 27.37 2.02
CA ALA A 124 0.87 27.13 3.34
C ALA A 124 1.83 26.21 4.11
N THR A 125 2.43 26.74 5.18
CA THR A 125 3.28 25.98 6.08
C THR A 125 2.47 24.84 6.68
N ARG A 126 2.92 23.62 6.44
CA ARG A 126 2.35 22.39 7.00
C ARG A 126 2.37 22.49 8.53
N PRO A 127 1.25 22.35 9.23
CA PRO A 127 1.28 22.35 10.69
C PRO A 127 2.15 21.21 11.20
N LYS A 128 3.08 21.53 12.12
CA LYS A 128 3.95 20.55 12.78
C LYS A 128 3.08 19.56 13.55
N ARG A 129 3.25 18.26 13.26
CA ARG A 129 2.66 17.20 14.07
C ARG A 129 3.05 17.40 15.54
N PRO A 130 2.10 17.35 16.48
CA PRO A 130 2.44 17.39 17.88
C PRO A 130 3.32 16.19 18.24
N LYS A 131 4.43 16.44 18.92
CA LYS A 131 5.29 15.37 19.43
C LYS A 131 4.49 14.55 20.42
N ARG A 132 4.32 13.25 20.14
CA ARG A 132 3.82 12.32 21.16
C ARG A 132 4.78 12.35 22.33
N LYS A 133 4.29 12.76 23.48
CA LYS A 133 5.02 12.57 24.75
C LYS A 133 5.06 11.05 24.99
N ALA A 134 6.25 10.59 25.32
CA ALA A 134 6.50 9.21 25.70
C ALA A 134 5.68 8.83 26.95
#